data_6aa721369d6a03b95225fb4946d94215
#
_entry.id   6aa721369d6a03b95225fb4946d94215
#
_cell.length_a   1.000
_cell.length_b   1.000
_cell.length_c   1.000
_cell.angle_alpha   90.00
_cell.angle_beta   90.00
_cell.angle_gamma   90.00
#
_symmetry.space_group_name_H-M   'P 1'
#
loop_
_entity.id
_entity.type
_entity.pdbx_description
1 polymer ?
#
loop_
_entity_poly.entity_id
_entity_poly.type
_entity_poly.pdbx_seq_one_letter_code
_entity_poly.pdbx_strand_id
1 'polypeptide(L)'
;MTIQLSVSVRNARLDAFETNVGASAVLKIFTGSMPANCATADSGTLLANMSLPSDWMNAASSGSKTKNGTWSDASADGTGTAGYFRLYA
;
A
#
# COMPACT_ATOMS: atom_id res chain seq x y z
N MET A 1 -25.86 -15.46 11.11
CA MET A 1 -25.69 -15.63 9.64
C MET A 1 -24.23 -15.40 9.28
N THR A 2 -23.66 -16.27 8.51
CA THR A 2 -22.29 -16.12 8.01
C THR A 2 -22.32 -15.77 6.53
N ILE A 3 -21.54 -14.77 6.15
CA ILE A 3 -21.41 -14.37 4.73
C ILE A 3 -20.15 -15.03 4.18
N GLN A 4 -20.29 -15.71 3.05
CA GLN A 4 -19.16 -16.32 2.34
C GLN A 4 -19.05 -15.68 0.96
N LEU A 5 -17.81 -15.40 0.54
CA LEU A 5 -17.52 -14.83 -0.76
C LEU A 5 -16.82 -15.87 -1.64
N SER A 6 -17.22 -15.96 -2.90
CA SER A 6 -16.53 -16.82 -3.86
C SER A 6 -15.10 -16.32 -4.10
N VAL A 7 -14.24 -17.21 -4.63
CA VAL A 7 -12.87 -16.81 -5.01
C VAL A 7 -12.90 -15.65 -6.02
N SER A 8 -13.82 -15.69 -6.98
CA SER A 8 -13.97 -14.63 -7.98
C SER A 8 -14.25 -13.27 -7.32
N VAL A 9 -15.14 -13.21 -6.35
CA VAL A 9 -15.45 -11.95 -5.63
C VAL A 9 -14.27 -11.49 -4.81
N ARG A 10 -13.59 -12.40 -4.12
CA ARG A 10 -12.41 -12.05 -3.31
C ARG A 10 -11.28 -11.50 -4.20
N ASN A 11 -11.04 -12.12 -5.35
CA ASN A 11 -10.04 -11.64 -6.32
C ASN A 11 -10.40 -10.27 -6.84
N ALA A 12 -11.67 -10.03 -7.19
CA ALA A 12 -12.13 -8.73 -7.69
C ALA A 12 -11.93 -7.61 -6.65
N ARG A 13 -12.17 -7.89 -5.37
CA ARG A 13 -11.95 -6.92 -4.29
C ARG A 13 -10.48 -6.58 -4.14
N LEU A 14 -9.61 -7.56 -4.22
CA LEU A 14 -8.16 -7.35 -4.13
C LEU A 14 -7.63 -6.57 -5.35
N ASP A 15 -8.10 -6.91 -6.54
CA ASP A 15 -7.69 -6.20 -7.76
C ASP A 15 -8.23 -4.76 -7.79
N ALA A 16 -9.39 -4.51 -7.20
CA ALA A 16 -9.95 -3.16 -7.10
C ALA A 16 -9.03 -2.23 -6.30
N PHE A 17 -8.33 -2.73 -5.29
CA PHE A 17 -7.37 -1.96 -4.52
C PHE A 17 -6.28 -1.39 -5.43
N GLU A 18 -5.65 -2.23 -6.23
CA GLU A 18 -4.61 -1.81 -7.16
C GLU A 18 -5.16 -0.89 -8.26
N THR A 19 -6.32 -1.22 -8.81
CA THR A 19 -6.97 -0.44 -9.86
C THR A 19 -7.29 0.98 -9.39
N ASN A 20 -7.78 1.13 -8.16
CA ASN A 20 -8.17 2.44 -7.63
C ASN A 20 -6.96 3.29 -7.23
N VAL A 21 -5.89 2.69 -6.74
CA VAL A 21 -4.65 3.42 -6.46
C VAL A 21 -3.98 3.85 -7.77
N GLY A 22 -3.96 2.96 -8.77
CA GLY A 22 -3.39 3.25 -10.09
C GLY A 22 -1.99 2.70 -10.25
N ALA A 23 -1.41 2.95 -11.42
CA ALA A 23 -0.06 2.49 -11.75
C ALA A 23 0.99 3.40 -11.07
N SER A 24 2.19 2.86 -10.87
CA SER A 24 3.34 3.59 -10.33
C SER A 24 3.03 4.25 -8.98
N ALA A 25 2.38 3.53 -8.09
CA ALA A 25 2.04 4.01 -6.76
C ALA A 25 3.29 4.36 -5.96
N VAL A 26 3.14 5.20 -4.93
CA VAL A 26 4.22 5.58 -4.02
C VAL A 26 3.85 5.13 -2.61
N LEU A 27 4.74 4.38 -1.96
CA LEU A 27 4.58 3.94 -0.58
C LEU A 27 5.50 4.79 0.31
N LYS A 28 4.91 5.43 1.32
CA LYS A 28 5.67 6.24 2.28
C LYS A 28 5.48 5.70 3.69
N ILE A 29 6.56 5.68 4.46
CA ILE A 29 6.57 5.24 5.84
C ILE A 29 6.97 6.42 6.73
N PHE A 30 6.19 6.64 7.81
CA PHE A 30 6.36 7.77 8.72
C PHE A 30 6.52 7.29 10.16
N THR A 31 7.07 8.18 10.99
CA THR A 31 7.07 7.99 12.45
C THR A 31 5.74 8.47 13.05
N GLY A 32 5.47 8.06 14.29
CA GLY A 32 4.36 8.58 15.07
C GLY A 32 3.05 7.87 14.82
N SER A 33 1.96 8.52 15.21
CA SER A 33 0.62 7.96 15.11
C SER A 33 0.01 8.24 13.74
N MET A 34 -0.71 7.25 13.22
CA MET A 34 -1.46 7.39 11.96
C MET A 34 -2.52 8.51 12.10
N PRO A 35 -2.62 9.42 11.12
CA PRO A 35 -3.69 10.41 11.12
C PRO A 35 -5.08 9.78 11.15
N ALA A 36 -6.08 10.56 11.55
CA ALA A 36 -7.44 10.06 11.76
C ALA A 36 -8.08 9.49 10.50
N ASN A 37 -7.73 10.01 9.33
CA ASN A 37 -8.26 9.55 8.04
C ASN A 37 -7.32 9.93 6.90
N CYS A 38 -7.60 9.43 5.69
CA CYS A 38 -6.74 9.67 4.52
C CYS A 38 -6.73 11.12 4.05
N ALA A 39 -7.74 11.91 4.39
CA ALA A 39 -7.81 13.32 4.03
C ALA A 39 -6.97 14.20 4.95
N THR A 40 -6.59 13.71 6.13
CA THR A 40 -5.74 14.42 7.07
C THR A 40 -4.30 14.42 6.55
N ALA A 41 -3.63 15.57 6.64
CA ALA A 41 -2.25 15.71 6.20
C ALA A 41 -1.32 14.75 6.95
N ASP A 42 -0.19 14.42 6.31
CA ASP A 42 0.84 13.58 6.91
C ASP A 42 1.38 14.22 8.18
N SER A 43 1.71 13.39 9.16
CA SER A 43 2.33 13.82 10.40
C SER A 43 3.57 12.97 10.68
N GLY A 44 4.45 13.47 11.56
CA GLY A 44 5.68 12.78 11.90
C GLY A 44 6.78 13.01 10.85
N THR A 45 7.83 12.19 10.94
CA THR A 45 8.99 12.28 10.05
C THR A 45 8.90 11.20 8.97
N LEU A 46 9.12 11.58 7.71
CA LEU A 46 9.21 10.62 6.61
C LEU A 46 10.48 9.78 6.77
N LEU A 47 10.32 8.46 6.85
CA LEU A 47 11.43 7.52 6.99
C LEU A 47 11.82 6.88 5.66
N ALA A 48 10.84 6.56 4.82
CA ALA A 48 11.07 5.92 3.53
C ALA A 48 10.05 6.41 2.51
N ASN A 49 10.50 6.55 1.27
CA ASN A 49 9.68 6.94 0.14
C ASN A 49 10.02 5.99 -1.01
N MET A 50 9.11 5.06 -1.29
CA MET A 50 9.32 4.03 -2.30
C MET A 50 8.46 4.30 -3.52
N SER A 51 9.12 4.52 -4.66
CA SER A 51 8.44 4.55 -5.96
C SER A 51 8.27 3.12 -6.44
N LEU A 52 7.03 2.65 -6.48
CA LEU A 52 6.73 1.27 -6.86
C LEU A 52 6.75 1.12 -8.38
N PRO A 53 6.96 -0.13 -8.90
CA PRO A 53 6.88 -0.37 -10.34
C PRO A 53 5.53 0.04 -10.92
N SER A 54 5.46 0.25 -12.24
CA SER A 54 4.20 0.59 -12.89
C SER A 54 3.13 -0.48 -12.67
N ASP A 55 3.52 -1.75 -12.68
CA ASP A 55 2.67 -2.87 -12.26
C ASP A 55 3.21 -3.40 -10.92
N TRP A 56 2.76 -2.78 -9.84
CA TRP A 56 3.33 -3.00 -8.51
C TRP A 56 2.74 -4.18 -7.75
N MET A 57 1.69 -4.79 -8.26
CA MET A 57 1.11 -6.01 -7.70
C MET A 57 0.75 -7.00 -8.79
N ASN A 58 0.86 -8.29 -8.48
CA ASN A 58 0.36 -9.35 -9.35
C ASN A 58 -1.17 -9.38 -9.30
N ALA A 59 -1.78 -9.97 -10.35
CA ALA A 59 -3.23 -10.20 -10.33
C ALA A 59 -3.62 -11.12 -9.17
N ALA A 60 -4.78 -10.87 -8.58
CA ALA A 60 -5.27 -11.68 -7.48
C ALA A 60 -5.57 -13.12 -7.96
N SER A 61 -5.22 -14.09 -7.14
CA SER A 61 -5.43 -15.52 -7.43
C SER A 61 -5.73 -16.24 -6.11
N SER A 62 -6.72 -17.13 -6.15
CA SER A 62 -7.12 -17.94 -4.98
C SER A 62 -7.40 -17.10 -3.73
N GLY A 63 -7.94 -15.90 -3.90
CA GLY A 63 -8.23 -15.00 -2.79
C GLY A 63 -6.99 -14.34 -2.18
N SER A 64 -5.86 -14.32 -2.89
CA SER A 64 -4.61 -13.75 -2.44
C SER A 64 -4.02 -12.85 -3.52
N LYS A 65 -3.32 -11.80 -3.08
CA LYS A 65 -2.64 -10.86 -3.97
C LYS A 65 -1.24 -10.57 -3.44
N THR A 66 -0.24 -10.68 -4.30
CA THR A 66 1.16 -10.51 -3.93
C THR A 66 1.77 -9.29 -4.62
N LYS A 67 2.84 -8.77 -4.04
CA LYS A 67 3.56 -7.66 -4.66
C LYS A 67 4.30 -8.13 -5.91
N ASN A 68 4.49 -7.21 -6.86
CA ASN A 68 5.26 -7.45 -8.08
C ASN A 68 6.44 -6.48 -8.14
N GLY A 69 7.59 -6.99 -8.53
CA GLY A 69 8.81 -6.19 -8.64
C GLY A 69 9.44 -5.84 -7.30
N THR A 70 10.33 -4.87 -7.31
CA THR A 70 11.08 -4.44 -6.13
C THR A 70 10.44 -3.22 -5.49
N TRP A 71 10.16 -3.32 -4.20
CA TRP A 71 9.64 -2.22 -3.37
C TRP A 71 10.73 -1.86 -2.37
N SER A 72 11.55 -0.88 -2.70
CA SER A 72 12.64 -0.50 -1.82
C SER A 72 12.96 0.98 -1.92
N ASP A 73 13.55 1.51 -0.86
CA ASP A 73 14.16 2.83 -0.82
C ASP A 73 15.64 2.61 -0.52
N ALA A 74 16.49 2.91 -1.50
CA ALA A 74 17.94 2.68 -1.40
C ALA A 74 18.59 3.58 -0.34
N SER A 75 17.96 4.70 0.02
CA SER A 75 18.47 5.64 1.00
C SER A 75 17.30 6.14 1.85
N ALA A 76 17.34 5.82 3.14
CA ALA A 76 16.30 6.27 4.07
C ALA A 76 16.26 7.81 4.15
N ASP A 77 15.04 8.36 4.20
CA ASP A 77 14.83 9.80 4.21
C ASP A 77 14.90 10.40 5.63
N GLY A 78 14.93 9.55 6.66
CA GLY A 78 14.99 9.99 8.05
C GLY A 78 15.35 8.86 8.98
N THR A 79 15.50 9.19 10.27
CA THR A 79 15.81 8.22 11.32
C THR A 79 14.68 8.20 12.34
N GLY A 80 14.29 7.00 12.78
CA GLY A 80 13.25 6.83 13.77
C GLY A 80 12.61 5.46 13.69
N THR A 81 11.53 5.30 14.45
CA THR A 81 10.75 4.06 14.47
C THR A 81 9.53 4.21 13.58
N ALA A 82 9.28 3.25 12.69
CA ALA A 82 8.12 3.26 11.82
C ALA A 82 6.83 3.19 12.66
N GLY A 83 5.94 4.14 12.44
CA GLY A 83 4.67 4.21 13.15
C GLY A 83 3.47 3.91 12.25
N TYR A 84 3.51 4.33 11.01
CA TYR A 84 2.46 4.05 10.02
C TYR A 84 3.00 4.20 8.60
N PHE A 85 2.21 3.73 7.64
CA PHE A 85 2.54 3.93 6.22
C PHE A 85 1.33 4.50 5.49
N ARG A 86 1.59 5.10 4.33
CA ARG A 86 0.56 5.55 3.39
C ARG A 86 0.95 5.16 1.97
N LEU A 87 -0.08 4.85 1.18
CA LEU A 87 0.07 4.51 -0.22
C LEU A 87 -0.59 5.61 -1.05
N TYR A 88 0.16 6.17 -2.00
CA TYR A 88 -0.29 7.27 -2.85
C TYR A 88 -0.41 6.82 -4.30
N ALA A 89 -1.36 7.41 -4.98
CA ALA A 89 -1.53 7.21 -6.42
C ALA A 89 -0.40 7.85 -7.23
#